data_1c5f191d2ac6a2a47e58e6c4ff94e62e
#
_entry.id   1c5f191d2ac6a2a47e58e6c4ff94e62e
#
_cell.length_a   1.000
_cell.length_b   1.000
_cell.length_c   1.000
_cell.angle_alpha   90.00
_cell.angle_beta   90.00
_cell.angle_gamma   90.00
#
_symmetry.space_group_name_H-M   'P 1'
#
loop_
_entity.id
_entity.type
_entity.pdbx_description
1 polymer ?
#
loop_
_entity_poly.entity_id
_entity_poly.type
_entity_poly.pdbx_seq_one_letter_code
_entity_poly.pdbx_strand_id
1 'polypeptide(L)'
;ASCVGDLLTLSINGKIVGRGSSPSGASCGSKEAHELRDGDKLLFKGKSVLNAVKKIDDINKKLQLKMSDLDLNKIDQQLIDIDNSDKKYCYGGNSTTAFSFCALDLISNLKEMEKYEYIKELVNNKKPLFIPTPLANVLNGGKHGSGGLQIQEFMIFVNEIYPIDKLVQILYDVFVELKKCLLTSYGKQSTNFGDE
;
A
#
# COMPACT_ATOMS: atom_id res chain seq x y z
N ALA A 1 -12.62 7.57 2.68
CA ALA A 1 -11.72 7.14 1.60
C ALA A 1 -12.38 6.01 0.84
N SER A 2 -12.73 6.22 -0.42
CA SER A 2 -13.28 5.18 -1.29
C SER A 2 -12.12 4.39 -1.86
N CYS A 3 -11.74 3.30 -1.20
CA CYS A 3 -10.77 2.36 -1.74
C CYS A 3 -11.44 1.53 -2.83
N VAL A 4 -11.40 1.99 -4.06
CA VAL A 4 -11.57 1.13 -5.23
C VAL A 4 -10.16 0.77 -5.66
N GLY A 5 -9.61 -0.29 -5.06
CA GLY A 5 -8.32 -0.85 -5.44
C GLY A 5 -8.49 -1.85 -6.57
N ASP A 6 -7.49 -1.94 -7.45
CA ASP A 6 -7.40 -3.02 -8.42
C ASP A 6 -7.12 -4.34 -7.69
N LEU A 7 -7.94 -5.35 -7.91
CA LEU A 7 -7.69 -6.70 -7.41
C LEU A 7 -7.32 -7.59 -8.59
N LEU A 8 -6.10 -8.12 -8.57
CA LEU A 8 -5.60 -9.08 -9.54
C LEU A 8 -5.50 -10.47 -8.91
N THR A 9 -5.88 -11.47 -9.67
CA THR A 9 -5.63 -12.87 -9.31
C THR A 9 -4.91 -13.58 -10.46
N LEU A 10 -3.82 -14.29 -10.14
CA LEU A 10 -3.15 -15.19 -11.06
C LEU A 10 -3.50 -16.64 -10.70
N SER A 11 -3.75 -17.46 -11.71
CA SER A 11 -4.09 -18.86 -11.53
C SER A 11 -3.19 -19.78 -12.36
N ILE A 12 -2.91 -20.96 -11.80
CA ILE A 12 -2.22 -22.06 -12.49
C ILE A 12 -3.16 -23.24 -12.51
N ASN A 13 -3.41 -23.79 -13.70
CA ASN A 13 -4.33 -24.93 -13.90
C ASN A 13 -5.72 -24.71 -13.25
N GLY A 14 -6.22 -23.47 -13.32
CA GLY A 14 -7.51 -23.09 -12.74
C GLY A 14 -7.53 -22.88 -11.22
N LYS A 15 -6.42 -23.12 -10.51
CA LYS A 15 -6.28 -22.83 -9.08
C LYS A 15 -5.67 -21.43 -8.90
N ILE A 16 -6.32 -20.57 -8.12
CA ILE A 16 -5.80 -19.24 -7.77
C ILE A 16 -4.60 -19.44 -6.83
N VAL A 17 -3.44 -18.90 -7.22
CA VAL A 17 -2.18 -19.05 -6.49
C VAL A 17 -1.51 -17.72 -6.16
N GLY A 18 -1.99 -16.60 -6.70
CA GLY A 18 -1.50 -15.26 -6.37
C GLY A 18 -2.60 -14.20 -6.41
N ARG A 19 -2.54 -13.25 -5.48
CA ARG A 19 -3.44 -12.09 -5.40
C ARG A 19 -2.64 -10.83 -5.15
N GLY A 20 -3.02 -9.74 -5.81
CA GLY A 20 -2.44 -8.42 -5.62
C GLY A 20 -3.47 -7.33 -5.68
N SER A 21 -3.28 -6.27 -4.92
CA SER A 21 -4.13 -5.09 -4.94
C SER A 21 -3.30 -3.83 -4.75
N SER A 22 -3.78 -2.73 -5.31
CA SER A 22 -3.19 -1.40 -5.13
C SER A 22 -4.24 -0.48 -4.53
N PRO A 23 -4.22 -0.25 -3.21
CA PRO A 23 -5.11 0.70 -2.57
C PRO A 23 -4.74 2.13 -2.94
N SER A 24 -5.75 3.01 -3.01
CA SER A 24 -5.54 4.44 -3.27
C SER A 24 -5.05 5.17 -2.03
N GLY A 25 -4.09 6.09 -2.17
CA GLY A 25 -3.67 6.98 -1.11
C GLY A 25 -4.63 8.16 -0.88
N ALA A 26 -4.57 8.77 0.29
CA ALA A 26 -5.38 9.94 0.66
C ALA A 26 -4.89 11.23 -0.02
N SER A 27 -3.59 11.37 -0.23
CA SER A 27 -2.94 12.51 -0.89
C SER A 27 -1.99 12.02 -1.99
N CYS A 28 -1.58 12.93 -2.86
CA CYS A 28 -0.71 12.62 -3.99
C CYS A 28 0.45 13.61 -4.05
N GLY A 29 1.68 13.11 -3.97
CA GLY A 29 2.90 13.90 -4.13
C GLY A 29 3.21 14.20 -5.59
N SER A 30 3.96 15.28 -5.84
CA SER A 30 4.32 15.69 -7.20
C SER A 30 5.25 14.72 -7.92
N LYS A 31 5.92 13.84 -7.19
CA LYS A 31 6.87 12.83 -7.72
C LYS A 31 6.30 11.41 -7.73
N GLU A 32 5.10 11.21 -7.24
CA GLU A 32 4.45 9.90 -7.24
C GLU A 32 4.06 9.44 -8.65
N ALA A 33 3.97 8.13 -8.82
CA ALA A 33 3.46 7.52 -10.03
C ALA A 33 1.98 7.93 -10.25
N HIS A 34 1.59 8.00 -11.51
CA HIS A 34 0.21 8.34 -11.88
C HIS A 34 -0.75 7.21 -11.51
N GLU A 35 -1.74 7.52 -10.69
CA GLU A 35 -2.86 6.62 -10.45
C GLU A 35 -3.85 6.74 -11.62
N LEU A 36 -3.95 5.67 -12.42
CA LEU A 36 -4.82 5.66 -13.58
C LEU A 36 -6.29 5.56 -13.16
N ARG A 37 -7.05 6.61 -13.47
CA ARG A 37 -8.49 6.73 -13.24
C ARG A 37 -9.20 6.95 -14.57
N ASP A 38 -10.46 6.50 -14.67
CA ASP A 38 -11.22 6.58 -15.94
C ASP A 38 -11.64 8.00 -16.30
N GLY A 39 -11.84 8.87 -15.31
CA GLY A 39 -12.28 10.24 -15.51
C GLY A 39 -13.75 10.40 -15.91
N ASP A 40 -14.48 9.31 -16.11
CA ASP A 40 -15.91 9.34 -16.43
C ASP A 40 -16.72 9.77 -15.20
N LYS A 41 -17.25 10.98 -15.25
CA LYS A 41 -18.02 11.57 -14.14
C LYS A 41 -19.28 10.80 -13.76
N LEU A 42 -19.81 9.98 -14.66
CA LEU A 42 -20.98 9.14 -14.40
C LEU A 42 -20.64 7.93 -13.52
N LEU A 43 -19.38 7.48 -13.54
CA LEU A 43 -18.89 6.35 -12.77
C LEU A 43 -18.01 6.84 -11.59
N PHE A 44 -18.52 6.69 -10.38
CA PHE A 44 -17.80 7.08 -9.14
C PHE A 44 -17.22 8.51 -9.20
N LYS A 45 -17.92 9.44 -9.85
CA LYS A 45 -17.48 10.84 -10.09
C LYS A 45 -16.08 10.92 -10.76
N GLY A 46 -15.79 10.01 -11.68
CA GLY A 46 -14.53 9.95 -12.40
C GLY A 46 -13.44 9.09 -11.74
N LYS A 47 -13.73 8.50 -10.58
CA LYS A 47 -12.74 7.76 -9.78
C LYS A 47 -12.74 6.25 -10.04
N SER A 48 -13.49 5.76 -11.05
CA SER A 48 -13.43 4.35 -11.46
C SER A 48 -12.06 4.00 -12.05
N VAL A 49 -11.74 2.69 -12.09
CA VAL A 49 -10.41 2.15 -12.49
C VAL A 49 -10.52 1.08 -13.58
N LEU A 50 -11.57 1.11 -14.39
CA LEU A 50 -11.80 0.11 -15.45
C LEU A 50 -10.68 0.10 -16.49
N ASN A 51 -10.09 1.26 -16.79
CA ASN A 51 -8.93 1.36 -17.67
C ASN A 51 -7.69 0.72 -17.05
N ALA A 52 -7.46 0.89 -15.75
CA ALA A 52 -6.37 0.23 -15.04
C ALA A 52 -6.52 -1.30 -15.07
N VAL A 53 -7.75 -1.81 -14.88
CA VAL A 53 -8.05 -3.26 -15.02
C VAL A 53 -7.69 -3.76 -16.42
N LYS A 54 -8.09 -3.04 -17.49
CA LYS A 54 -7.71 -3.40 -18.87
C LYS A 54 -6.19 -3.39 -19.09
N LYS A 55 -5.47 -2.46 -18.43
CA LYS A 55 -4.00 -2.43 -18.50
C LYS A 55 -3.36 -3.64 -17.85
N ILE A 56 -3.94 -4.21 -16.81
CA ILE A 56 -3.49 -5.46 -16.20
C ILE A 56 -3.56 -6.61 -17.20
N ASP A 57 -4.65 -6.71 -17.97
CA ASP A 57 -4.77 -7.72 -19.03
C ASP A 57 -3.69 -7.53 -20.12
N ASP A 58 -3.39 -6.29 -20.50
CA ASP A 58 -2.32 -5.97 -21.45
C ASP A 58 -0.94 -6.35 -20.90
N ILE A 59 -0.67 -6.07 -19.63
CA ILE A 59 0.57 -6.47 -18.95
C ILE A 59 0.71 -8.00 -19.01
N ASN A 60 -0.33 -8.74 -18.63
CA ASN A 60 -0.32 -10.20 -18.63
C ASN A 60 -0.01 -10.79 -20.04
N LYS A 61 -0.62 -10.21 -21.07
CA LYS A 61 -0.36 -10.62 -22.47
C LYS A 61 1.08 -10.33 -22.92
N LYS A 62 1.66 -9.22 -22.46
CA LYS A 62 3.04 -8.82 -22.84
C LYS A 62 4.11 -9.62 -22.11
N LEU A 63 3.93 -9.83 -20.82
CA LEU A 63 4.89 -10.55 -20.00
C LEU A 63 4.93 -12.05 -20.32
N GLN A 64 3.80 -12.66 -20.68
CA GLN A 64 3.68 -14.09 -21.01
C GLN A 64 4.42 -14.98 -20.02
N LEU A 65 4.22 -14.74 -18.73
CA LEU A 65 4.96 -15.40 -17.65
C LEU A 65 4.86 -16.92 -17.75
N LYS A 66 6.01 -17.59 -17.64
CA LYS A 66 6.12 -19.05 -17.56
C LYS A 66 6.62 -19.44 -16.18
N MET A 67 6.27 -20.64 -15.76
CA MET A 67 6.73 -21.18 -14.45
C MET A 67 8.26 -21.19 -14.31
N SER A 68 9.01 -21.36 -15.42
CA SER A 68 10.47 -21.31 -15.45
C SER A 68 11.05 -19.91 -15.20
N ASP A 69 10.26 -18.85 -15.39
CA ASP A 69 10.71 -17.46 -15.44
C ASP A 69 10.23 -16.65 -14.22
N LEU A 70 9.67 -17.32 -13.21
CA LEU A 70 9.12 -16.69 -12.01
C LEU A 70 10.25 -16.20 -11.09
N ASP A 71 10.69 -14.98 -11.36
CA ASP A 71 11.65 -14.21 -10.57
C ASP A 71 11.08 -12.79 -10.41
N LEU A 72 10.83 -12.36 -9.18
CA LEU A 72 10.18 -11.07 -8.91
C LEU A 72 10.98 -9.89 -9.46
N ASN A 73 12.31 -9.91 -9.33
CA ASN A 73 13.15 -8.83 -9.86
C ASN A 73 13.05 -8.71 -11.38
N LYS A 74 12.99 -9.85 -12.08
CA LYS A 74 12.81 -9.86 -13.54
C LYS A 74 11.42 -9.39 -13.95
N ILE A 75 10.39 -9.80 -13.22
CA ILE A 75 9.01 -9.36 -13.47
C ILE A 75 8.90 -7.85 -13.25
N ASP A 76 9.43 -7.33 -12.15
CA ASP A 76 9.43 -5.90 -11.85
C ASP A 76 10.22 -5.10 -12.88
N GLN A 77 11.36 -5.62 -13.34
CA GLN A 77 12.11 -4.97 -14.43
C GLN A 77 11.30 -4.92 -15.73
N GLN A 78 10.61 -6.00 -16.09
CA GLN A 78 9.73 -6.00 -17.25
C GLN A 78 8.55 -5.02 -17.10
N LEU A 79 7.99 -4.87 -15.89
CA LEU A 79 6.97 -3.85 -15.60
C LEU A 79 7.51 -2.43 -15.77
N ILE A 80 8.76 -2.20 -15.40
CA ILE A 80 9.44 -0.91 -15.63
C ILE A 80 9.64 -0.67 -17.12
N ASP A 81 10.07 -1.68 -17.87
CA ASP A 81 10.41 -1.57 -19.30
C ASP A 81 9.17 -1.33 -20.18
N ILE A 82 8.02 -1.95 -19.86
CA ILE A 82 6.78 -1.73 -20.63
C ILE A 82 6.17 -0.34 -20.41
N ASP A 83 6.48 0.31 -19.29
CA ASP A 83 6.13 1.71 -19.03
C ASP A 83 7.35 2.43 -18.45
N ASN A 84 8.24 2.85 -19.34
CA ASN A 84 9.48 3.56 -18.99
C ASN A 84 9.25 5.06 -18.69
N SER A 85 8.00 5.53 -18.68
CA SER A 85 7.71 6.90 -18.29
C SER A 85 7.96 7.10 -16.77
N ASP A 86 8.48 8.26 -16.39
CA ASP A 86 8.84 8.57 -14.99
C ASP A 86 7.70 8.33 -14.00
N LYS A 87 6.47 8.57 -14.44
CA LYS A 87 5.26 8.47 -13.60
C LYS A 87 4.30 7.37 -14.00
N LYS A 88 4.73 6.40 -14.81
CA LYS A 88 3.88 5.29 -15.24
C LYS A 88 2.56 5.72 -15.90
N TYR A 89 2.60 6.73 -16.77
CA TYR A 89 1.41 7.27 -17.41
C TYR A 89 0.69 6.32 -18.36
N CYS A 90 1.43 5.37 -18.98
CA CYS A 90 0.86 4.46 -19.98
C CYS A 90 0.03 3.34 -19.35
N TYR A 91 0.48 2.82 -18.22
CA TYR A 91 -0.16 1.68 -17.55
C TYR A 91 -0.79 2.05 -16.21
N GLY A 92 -0.32 3.12 -15.57
CA GLY A 92 -0.72 3.52 -14.24
C GLY A 92 0.08 2.83 -13.14
N GLY A 93 0.50 3.58 -12.12
CA GLY A 93 1.18 3.05 -10.94
C GLY A 93 0.34 2.01 -10.20
N ASN A 94 -0.98 2.20 -10.15
CA ASN A 94 -1.91 1.25 -9.55
C ASN A 94 -1.91 -0.12 -10.25
N SER A 95 -1.95 -0.17 -11.59
CA SER A 95 -1.92 -1.43 -12.33
C SER A 95 -0.59 -2.17 -12.16
N THR A 96 0.54 -1.46 -12.27
CA THR A 96 1.87 -2.07 -12.14
C THR A 96 2.13 -2.55 -10.72
N THR A 97 1.72 -1.79 -9.70
CA THR A 97 1.84 -2.17 -8.28
C THR A 97 0.98 -3.39 -7.96
N ALA A 98 -0.28 -3.42 -8.41
CA ALA A 98 -1.15 -4.58 -8.21
C ALA A 98 -0.56 -5.84 -8.85
N PHE A 99 0.05 -5.71 -10.05
CA PHE A 99 0.68 -6.84 -10.73
C PHE A 99 1.91 -7.35 -9.98
N SER A 100 2.80 -6.45 -9.55
CA SER A 100 3.99 -6.81 -8.76
C SER A 100 3.63 -7.52 -7.45
N PHE A 101 2.64 -7.00 -6.71
CA PHE A 101 2.15 -7.65 -5.49
C PHE A 101 1.52 -9.01 -5.75
N CYS A 102 0.82 -9.17 -6.87
CA CYS A 102 0.27 -10.46 -7.27
C CYS A 102 1.37 -11.47 -7.62
N ALA A 103 2.43 -11.03 -8.31
CA ALA A 103 3.59 -11.86 -8.62
C ALA A 103 4.34 -12.28 -7.33
N LEU A 104 4.51 -11.36 -6.38
CA LEU A 104 5.07 -11.66 -5.07
C LEU A 104 4.26 -12.75 -4.35
N ASP A 105 2.94 -12.59 -4.30
CA ASP A 105 2.04 -13.55 -3.64
C ASP A 105 2.09 -14.93 -4.34
N LEU A 106 2.06 -14.93 -5.67
CA LEU A 106 2.20 -16.14 -6.48
C LEU A 106 3.49 -16.89 -6.17
N ILE A 107 4.63 -16.19 -6.23
CA ILE A 107 5.95 -16.82 -6.05
C ILE A 107 6.10 -17.34 -4.62
N SER A 108 5.66 -16.57 -3.63
CA SER A 108 5.70 -16.97 -2.22
C SER A 108 4.87 -18.24 -1.99
N ASN A 109 3.65 -18.30 -2.52
CA ASN A 109 2.77 -19.48 -2.40
C ASN A 109 3.35 -20.72 -3.11
N LEU A 110 3.98 -20.55 -4.27
CA LEU A 110 4.63 -21.66 -4.98
C LEU A 110 5.87 -22.19 -4.26
N LYS A 111 6.54 -21.32 -3.51
CA LYS A 111 7.70 -21.70 -2.67
C LYS A 111 7.27 -22.19 -1.28
N GLU A 112 5.96 -22.20 -0.97
CA GLU A 112 5.43 -22.52 0.37
C GLU A 112 6.05 -21.65 1.48
N MET A 113 6.27 -20.36 1.19
CA MET A 113 6.86 -19.38 2.08
C MET A 113 5.89 -18.24 2.36
N GLU A 114 6.02 -17.61 3.53
CA GLU A 114 5.39 -16.32 3.78
C GLU A 114 6.07 -15.21 2.94
N LYS A 115 5.33 -14.19 2.54
CA LYS A 115 5.86 -13.10 1.68
C LYS A 115 7.09 -12.42 2.28
N TYR A 116 7.09 -12.18 3.60
CA TYR A 116 8.21 -11.55 4.28
C TYR A 116 9.47 -12.44 4.30
N GLU A 117 9.31 -13.76 4.32
CA GLU A 117 10.41 -14.71 4.22
C GLU A 117 11.02 -14.71 2.83
N TYR A 118 10.15 -14.73 1.80
CA TYR A 118 10.61 -14.63 0.42
C TYR A 118 11.33 -13.29 0.15
N ILE A 119 10.78 -12.16 0.62
CA ILE A 119 11.46 -10.85 0.51
C ILE A 119 12.82 -10.88 1.21
N LYS A 120 12.91 -11.47 2.40
CA LYS A 120 14.19 -11.64 3.11
C LYS A 120 15.20 -12.42 2.28
N GLU A 121 14.77 -13.51 1.63
CA GLU A 121 15.61 -14.31 0.71
C GLU A 121 16.04 -13.46 -0.48
N LEU A 122 15.10 -12.76 -1.14
CA LEU A 122 15.32 -11.94 -2.33
C LEU A 122 16.38 -10.85 -2.12
N VAL A 123 16.35 -10.20 -0.96
CA VAL A 123 17.33 -9.14 -0.60
C VAL A 123 18.57 -9.70 0.12
N ASN A 124 18.71 -11.02 0.21
CA ASN A 124 19.80 -11.71 0.88
C ASN A 124 20.05 -11.21 2.33
N ASN A 125 18.98 -10.90 3.05
CA ASN A 125 19.07 -10.42 4.42
C ASN A 125 19.32 -11.59 5.39
N LYS A 126 20.48 -11.61 6.04
CA LYS A 126 20.87 -12.65 7.01
C LYS A 126 20.45 -12.35 8.46
N LYS A 127 19.90 -11.17 8.73
CA LYS A 127 19.46 -10.80 10.08
C LYS A 127 18.21 -11.58 10.49
N PRO A 128 18.02 -11.83 11.80
CA PRO A 128 16.76 -12.37 12.30
C PRO A 128 15.57 -11.51 11.88
N LEU A 129 14.41 -12.14 11.66
CA LEU A 129 13.16 -11.45 11.46
C LEU A 129 12.61 -10.99 12.81
N PHE A 130 12.04 -9.80 12.84
CA PHE A 130 11.34 -9.26 14.00
C PHE A 130 10.17 -8.39 13.52
N ILE A 131 9.17 -8.25 14.38
CA ILE A 131 8.07 -7.32 14.12
C ILE A 131 8.59 -5.90 14.32
N PRO A 132 8.47 -5.00 13.32
CA PRO A 132 8.95 -3.63 13.46
C PRO A 132 8.18 -2.88 14.54
N THR A 133 8.83 -1.92 15.19
CA THR A 133 8.21 -1.03 16.16
C THR A 133 7.06 -0.26 15.49
N PRO A 134 5.83 -0.35 16.00
CA PRO A 134 4.71 0.38 15.43
C PRO A 134 4.85 1.88 15.66
N LEU A 135 4.61 2.67 14.62
CA LEU A 135 4.42 4.11 14.65
C LEU A 135 2.93 4.40 14.57
N ALA A 136 2.38 5.14 15.52
CA ALA A 136 0.97 5.50 15.53
C ALA A 136 0.81 7.00 15.27
N ASN A 137 0.15 7.37 14.17
CA ASN A 137 -0.22 8.75 13.90
C ASN A 137 -1.35 9.16 14.86
N VAL A 138 -1.15 10.25 15.59
CA VAL A 138 -2.09 10.70 16.64
C VAL A 138 -2.61 12.11 16.41
N LEU A 139 -2.00 12.87 15.51
CA LEU A 139 -2.43 14.23 15.21
C LEU A 139 -2.07 14.59 13.76
N ASN A 140 -3.06 14.99 12.97
CA ASN A 140 -2.90 15.35 11.56
C ASN A 140 -2.89 16.86 11.35
N GLY A 141 -2.04 17.31 10.44
CA GLY A 141 -2.01 18.66 9.92
C GLY A 141 -1.79 18.67 8.40
N GLY A 142 -1.33 19.78 7.85
CA GLY A 142 -1.13 19.92 6.41
C GLY A 142 -2.40 19.62 5.61
N LYS A 143 -2.30 18.72 4.63
CA LYS A 143 -3.44 18.29 3.79
C LYS A 143 -4.37 17.29 4.48
N HIS A 144 -3.92 16.63 5.51
CA HIS A 144 -4.65 15.58 6.24
C HIS A 144 -5.44 16.10 7.44
N GLY A 145 -5.31 17.40 7.77
CA GLY A 145 -5.99 18.04 8.88
C GLY A 145 -6.60 19.38 8.53
N SER A 146 -7.73 19.73 9.13
CA SER A 146 -8.42 21.00 8.92
C SER A 146 -8.00 22.12 9.89
N GLY A 147 -7.08 21.83 10.83
CA GLY A 147 -6.76 22.70 11.98
C GLY A 147 -5.67 23.75 11.75
N GLY A 148 -5.14 23.93 10.52
CA GLY A 148 -4.11 24.90 10.23
C GLY A 148 -2.69 24.52 10.72
N LEU A 149 -2.49 23.34 11.25
CA LEU A 149 -1.16 22.81 11.56
C LEU A 149 -0.37 22.60 10.27
N GLN A 150 0.89 23.08 10.25
CA GLN A 150 1.74 22.98 9.07
C GLN A 150 2.49 21.65 8.94
N ILE A 151 2.61 20.90 10.03
CA ILE A 151 3.22 19.56 10.07
C ILE A 151 2.12 18.55 9.77
N GLN A 152 2.37 17.67 8.80
CA GLN A 152 1.36 16.73 8.27
C GLN A 152 0.96 15.69 9.31
N GLU A 153 1.92 15.11 10.05
CA GLU A 153 1.68 14.04 10.99
C GLU A 153 2.54 14.17 12.24
N PHE A 154 1.94 13.84 13.38
CA PHE A 154 2.66 13.67 14.65
C PHE A 154 2.47 12.23 15.09
N MET A 155 3.58 11.48 15.08
CA MET A 155 3.55 10.06 15.40
C MET A 155 4.18 9.80 16.77
N ILE A 156 3.63 8.82 17.46
CA ILE A 156 4.21 8.26 18.69
C ILE A 156 4.71 6.85 18.42
N PHE A 157 5.74 6.45 19.13
CA PHE A 157 6.26 5.09 19.18
C PHE A 157 6.70 4.74 20.59
N VAL A 158 6.77 3.45 20.88
CA VAL A 158 7.23 2.94 22.17
C VAL A 158 8.52 2.18 21.94
N ASN A 159 9.49 2.31 22.84
CA ASN A 159 10.76 1.61 22.74
C ASN A 159 10.55 0.08 22.70
N GLU A 160 11.37 -0.63 21.90
CA GLU A 160 11.27 -2.07 21.56
C GLU A 160 11.51 -3.05 22.73
N ILE A 161 11.55 -2.55 23.96
CA ILE A 161 11.77 -3.39 25.16
C ILE A 161 10.57 -4.26 25.55
N TYR A 162 9.43 -4.05 24.92
CA TYR A 162 8.19 -4.77 25.23
C TYR A 162 7.76 -5.67 24.05
N PRO A 163 7.05 -6.77 24.33
CA PRO A 163 6.41 -7.56 23.27
C PRO A 163 5.31 -6.75 22.57
N ILE A 164 4.99 -7.13 21.32
CA ILE A 164 4.14 -6.33 20.42
C ILE A 164 2.75 -6.04 20.99
N ASP A 165 2.13 -6.98 21.66
CA ASP A 165 0.84 -6.83 22.33
C ASP A 165 0.88 -5.71 23.39
N LYS A 166 1.96 -5.65 24.17
CA LYS A 166 2.17 -4.59 25.15
C LYS A 166 2.47 -3.24 24.48
N LEU A 167 3.22 -3.21 23.39
CA LEU A 167 3.46 -1.98 22.60
C LEU A 167 2.13 -1.40 22.10
N VAL A 168 1.27 -2.24 21.52
CA VAL A 168 -0.04 -1.83 21.00
C VAL A 168 -0.94 -1.32 22.15
N GLN A 169 -0.94 -1.98 23.32
CA GLN A 169 -1.69 -1.52 24.48
C GLN A 169 -1.21 -0.12 24.92
N ILE A 170 0.10 0.09 25.07
CA ILE A 170 0.65 1.39 25.48
C ILE A 170 0.28 2.49 24.48
N LEU A 171 0.39 2.23 23.17
CA LEU A 171 -0.01 3.18 22.12
C LEU A 171 -1.49 3.55 22.24
N TYR A 172 -2.36 2.56 22.47
CA TYR A 172 -3.78 2.78 22.69
C TYR A 172 -4.04 3.63 23.92
N ASP A 173 -3.41 3.33 25.05
CA ASP A 173 -3.59 4.07 26.31
C ASP A 173 -3.16 5.54 26.15
N VAL A 174 -2.00 5.77 25.49
CA VAL A 174 -1.52 7.14 25.19
C VAL A 174 -2.49 7.87 24.26
N PHE A 175 -3.01 7.21 23.23
CA PHE A 175 -3.99 7.79 22.30
C PHE A 175 -5.28 8.22 23.05
N VAL A 176 -5.79 7.37 23.92
CA VAL A 176 -7.00 7.66 24.72
C VAL A 176 -6.78 8.85 25.65
N GLU A 177 -5.63 8.90 26.35
CA GLU A 177 -5.31 10.02 27.23
C GLU A 177 -5.08 11.32 26.47
N LEU A 178 -4.38 11.28 25.33
CA LEU A 178 -4.22 12.42 24.42
C LEU A 178 -5.59 12.98 23.99
N LYS A 179 -6.51 12.10 23.61
CA LYS A 179 -7.87 12.51 23.22
C LYS A 179 -8.61 13.21 24.37
N LYS A 180 -8.49 12.72 25.60
CA LYS A 180 -9.07 13.38 26.80
C LYS A 180 -8.45 14.76 27.03
N CYS A 181 -7.12 14.87 26.95
CA CYS A 181 -6.41 16.13 27.11
C CYS A 181 -6.85 17.16 26.05
N LEU A 182 -6.93 16.75 24.77
CA LEU A 182 -7.39 17.62 23.70
C LEU A 182 -8.83 18.08 23.91
N LEU A 183 -9.73 17.15 24.25
CA LEU A 183 -11.13 17.45 24.53
C LEU A 183 -11.27 18.49 25.64
N THR A 184 -10.50 18.34 26.74
CA THR A 184 -10.56 19.23 27.91
C THR A 184 -9.98 20.61 27.59
N SER A 185 -8.86 20.68 26.84
CA SER A 185 -8.14 21.93 26.56
C SER A 185 -8.72 22.74 25.42
N TYR A 186 -9.24 22.06 24.39
CA TYR A 186 -9.62 22.68 23.12
C TYR A 186 -11.06 22.37 22.67
N GLY A 187 -11.78 21.56 23.42
CA GLY A 187 -13.17 21.21 23.16
C GLY A 187 -13.35 20.10 22.11
N LYS A 188 -14.61 19.74 21.85
CA LYS A 188 -14.98 18.55 21.06
C LYS A 188 -14.44 18.55 19.62
N GLN A 189 -14.26 19.71 19.03
CA GLN A 189 -13.76 19.81 17.64
C GLN A 189 -12.30 19.35 17.48
N SER A 190 -11.50 19.44 18.56
CA SER A 190 -10.09 19.01 18.55
C SER A 190 -9.90 17.48 18.48
N THR A 191 -10.97 16.71 18.60
CA THR A 191 -10.95 15.26 18.60
C THR A 191 -11.60 14.65 17.35
N ASN A 192 -11.86 15.46 16.32
CA ASN A 192 -12.30 14.96 15.03
C ASN A 192 -11.17 14.21 14.33
N PHE A 193 -11.54 13.17 13.60
CA PHE A 193 -10.57 12.39 12.82
C PHE A 193 -10.12 13.18 11.58
N GLY A 194 -8.83 13.07 11.25
CA GLY A 194 -8.29 13.48 9.97
C GLY A 194 -8.53 12.43 8.88
N ASP A 195 -7.87 12.60 7.74
CA ASP A 195 -7.97 11.66 6.62
C ASP A 195 -7.13 10.38 6.80
N GLU A 196 -6.19 10.40 7.75
CA GLU A 196 -5.30 9.29 8.12
C GLU A 196 -5.30 9.01 9.62
#